data_7d8816a0c46a2f2545499780d3274b6e
#
_entry.id   7d8816a0c46a2f2545499780d3274b6e
#
_cell.length_a   1.000
_cell.length_b   1.000
_cell.length_c   1.000
_cell.angle_alpha   90.00
_cell.angle_beta   90.00
_cell.angle_gamma   90.00
#
_symmetry.space_group_name_H-M   'P 1'
#
loop_
_entity.id
_entity.type
_entity.pdbx_description
1 polymer ?
#
loop_
_entity_poly.entity_id
_entity_poly.type
_entity_poly.pdbx_seq_one_letter_code
_entity_poly.pdbx_strand_id
1 'polypeptide(L)'
;MDVLQEMGIDGFKFDAGDSYYYTEGDRLYKKANTDELSRLWAAFGEQYAFNELRVCFKTGGYSLMQRLCDKHHTWDERGIGGLMPGMLLQGLTGHPFDSPDMIGGGEYLSFQENSGECFDAELFVRYCEIAALMPVMQFSAAPWRLLGKEDYEKVLAAMKVREKYLPVLLETVQYAYETGEPVVRHMEYVFPGQGMEKTMNQFMIGDKLLVAPVMQKGVTSRMVQLPRGMWKLEDRILESNGEEWSLNSEKGLLVLEKIEK
;
A
#
# COMPACT_ATOMS: atom_id res chain seq x y z
N MET A 1 -27.73 3.84 -5.24
CA MET A 1 -26.43 3.93 -5.96
C MET A 1 -26.68 4.49 -7.36
N ASP A 2 -27.65 4.00 -8.12
CA ASP A 2 -27.91 4.41 -9.52
C ASP A 2 -28.12 5.93 -9.66
N VAL A 3 -28.91 6.54 -8.77
CA VAL A 3 -29.12 8.00 -8.75
C VAL A 3 -27.81 8.78 -8.60
N LEU A 4 -26.86 8.27 -7.82
CA LEU A 4 -25.54 8.91 -7.66
C LEU A 4 -24.69 8.78 -8.94
N GLN A 5 -24.78 7.63 -9.62
CA GLN A 5 -24.10 7.44 -10.90
C GLN A 5 -24.71 8.33 -11.99
N GLU A 6 -26.05 8.49 -12.03
CA GLU A 6 -26.73 9.44 -12.92
C GLU A 6 -26.32 10.90 -12.66
N MET A 7 -25.91 11.23 -11.43
CA MET A 7 -25.36 12.54 -11.05
C MET A 7 -23.88 12.71 -11.43
N GLY A 8 -23.23 11.68 -12.00
CA GLY A 8 -21.84 11.72 -12.43
C GLY A 8 -20.82 11.19 -11.41
N ILE A 9 -21.26 10.38 -10.44
CA ILE A 9 -20.35 9.66 -9.53
C ILE A 9 -19.85 8.41 -10.23
N ASP A 10 -18.51 8.27 -10.36
CA ASP A 10 -17.87 7.17 -11.09
C ASP A 10 -17.71 5.90 -10.25
N GLY A 11 -17.62 6.04 -8.93
CA GLY A 11 -17.39 4.90 -8.05
C GLY A 11 -17.60 5.19 -6.58
N PHE A 12 -17.34 4.20 -5.72
CA PHE A 12 -17.72 4.24 -4.32
C PHE A 12 -16.65 3.64 -3.40
N LYS A 13 -16.46 4.27 -2.25
CA LYS A 13 -15.75 3.70 -1.13
C LYS A 13 -16.74 2.99 -0.21
N PHE A 14 -16.66 1.67 -0.17
CA PHE A 14 -17.47 0.80 0.68
C PHE A 14 -16.73 0.57 2.00
N ASP A 15 -16.92 1.49 2.92
CA ASP A 15 -16.26 1.42 4.22
C ASP A 15 -16.97 0.47 5.18
N ALA A 16 -16.32 0.11 6.31
CA ALA A 16 -16.79 -0.88 7.26
C ALA A 16 -16.99 -2.29 6.64
N GLY A 17 -17.93 -3.08 7.14
CA GLY A 17 -18.17 -4.45 6.67
C GLY A 17 -17.24 -5.50 7.28
N ASP A 18 -16.31 -5.08 8.14
CA ASP A 18 -15.42 -5.97 8.88
C ASP A 18 -16.21 -6.87 9.83
N SER A 19 -15.77 -8.10 9.99
CA SER A 19 -16.48 -9.12 10.77
C SER A 19 -16.73 -8.72 12.24
N TYR A 20 -15.88 -7.90 12.82
CA TYR A 20 -16.02 -7.45 14.20
C TYR A 20 -17.15 -6.43 14.43
N TYR A 21 -17.70 -5.82 13.36
CA TYR A 21 -18.88 -4.96 13.47
C TYR A 21 -20.18 -5.76 13.64
N TYR A 22 -20.17 -7.05 13.33
CA TYR A 22 -21.35 -7.91 13.43
C TYR A 22 -21.30 -8.70 14.75
N THR A 23 -22.34 -8.58 15.54
CA THR A 23 -22.44 -9.18 16.88
C THR A 23 -23.56 -10.20 16.97
N GLU A 24 -23.52 -11.06 17.98
CA GLU A 24 -24.60 -12.03 18.25
C GLU A 24 -25.94 -11.35 18.58
N GLY A 25 -25.91 -10.07 18.99
CA GLY A 25 -27.11 -9.27 19.26
C GLY A 25 -27.80 -8.72 18.01
N ASP A 26 -27.18 -8.80 16.84
CA ASP A 26 -27.72 -8.23 15.61
C ASP A 26 -28.91 -9.04 15.09
N ARG A 27 -29.95 -8.32 14.69
CA ARG A 27 -31.14 -8.91 14.07
C ARG A 27 -30.97 -8.99 12.57
N LEU A 28 -30.70 -10.17 12.07
CA LEU A 28 -30.51 -10.42 10.63
C LEU A 28 -31.84 -10.85 9.99
N TYR A 29 -32.09 -10.39 8.76
CA TYR A 29 -33.24 -10.81 7.96
C TYR A 29 -33.18 -12.31 7.61
N LYS A 30 -31.98 -12.80 7.32
CA LYS A 30 -31.69 -14.24 7.14
C LYS A 30 -30.53 -14.60 8.04
N LYS A 31 -30.51 -15.82 8.55
CA LYS A 31 -29.39 -16.32 9.35
C LYS A 31 -28.13 -16.34 8.48
N ALA A 32 -27.11 -15.67 8.95
CA ALA A 32 -25.77 -15.61 8.35
C ALA A 32 -24.73 -15.52 9.47
N ASN A 33 -23.53 -16.00 9.22
CA ASN A 33 -22.37 -15.73 10.09
C ASN A 33 -21.66 -14.45 9.66
N THR A 34 -20.73 -13.96 10.47
CA THR A 34 -20.00 -12.70 10.23
C THR A 34 -19.21 -12.72 8.92
N ASP A 35 -18.63 -13.87 8.56
CA ASP A 35 -17.87 -14.05 7.34
C ASP A 35 -18.76 -13.95 6.08
N GLU A 36 -19.97 -14.52 6.16
CA GLU A 36 -20.95 -14.39 5.09
C GLU A 36 -21.39 -12.95 4.90
N LEU A 37 -21.57 -12.18 5.98
CA LEU A 37 -21.92 -10.77 5.92
C LEU A 37 -20.80 -9.95 5.26
N SER A 38 -19.54 -10.18 5.63
CA SER A 38 -18.38 -9.54 4.99
C SER A 38 -18.28 -9.88 3.50
N ARG A 39 -18.54 -11.14 3.13
CA ARG A 39 -18.58 -11.55 1.71
C ARG A 39 -19.72 -10.88 0.94
N LEU A 40 -20.90 -10.77 1.53
CA LEU A 40 -22.04 -10.08 0.89
C LEU A 40 -21.74 -8.60 0.65
N TRP A 41 -21.01 -7.96 1.59
CA TRP A 41 -20.57 -6.58 1.44
C TRP A 41 -19.59 -6.42 0.28
N ALA A 42 -18.60 -7.29 0.18
CA ALA A 42 -17.65 -7.31 -0.94
C ALA A 42 -18.36 -7.58 -2.28
N ALA A 43 -19.24 -8.57 -2.34
CA ALA A 43 -20.02 -8.88 -3.54
C ALA A 43 -20.96 -7.73 -3.97
N PHE A 44 -21.43 -6.94 -3.02
CA PHE A 44 -22.17 -5.72 -3.33
C PHE A 44 -21.26 -4.66 -3.95
N GLY A 45 -20.06 -4.47 -3.42
CA GLY A 45 -19.08 -3.49 -3.95
C GLY A 45 -18.57 -3.87 -5.34
N GLU A 46 -18.39 -5.16 -5.63
CA GLU A 46 -17.90 -5.67 -6.91
C GLU A 46 -18.83 -5.31 -8.11
N GLN A 47 -20.10 -4.99 -7.86
CA GLN A 47 -21.02 -4.54 -8.90
C GLN A 47 -20.68 -3.17 -9.48
N TYR A 48 -19.78 -2.41 -8.86
CA TYR A 48 -19.38 -1.07 -9.26
C TYR A 48 -17.96 -1.07 -9.77
N ALA A 49 -17.72 -0.51 -10.96
CA ALA A 49 -16.44 -0.55 -11.64
C ALA A 49 -15.31 0.13 -10.86
N PHE A 50 -15.59 1.26 -10.22
CA PHE A 50 -14.69 1.92 -9.28
C PHE A 50 -15.17 1.66 -7.85
N ASN A 51 -14.51 0.75 -7.17
CA ASN A 51 -14.85 0.36 -5.81
C ASN A 51 -13.60 0.34 -4.93
N GLU A 52 -13.79 0.62 -3.65
CA GLU A 52 -12.77 0.43 -2.62
C GLU A 52 -13.43 -0.21 -1.41
N LEU A 53 -12.85 -1.31 -0.95
CA LEU A 53 -13.29 -2.04 0.24
C LEU A 53 -12.10 -2.27 1.18
N ARG A 54 -12.39 -2.56 2.45
CA ARG A 54 -11.40 -3.04 3.41
C ARG A 54 -11.72 -4.44 3.96
N VAL A 55 -12.80 -5.05 3.51
CA VAL A 55 -13.15 -6.44 3.83
C VAL A 55 -12.62 -7.36 2.74
N CYS A 56 -11.93 -8.43 3.12
CA CYS A 56 -11.27 -9.32 2.17
C CYS A 56 -11.48 -10.83 2.45
N PHE A 57 -12.37 -11.20 3.35
CA PHE A 57 -12.57 -12.61 3.68
C PHE A 57 -13.11 -13.42 2.51
N LYS A 58 -12.30 -14.37 2.02
CA LYS A 58 -12.62 -15.25 0.88
C LYS A 58 -13.05 -14.50 -0.39
N THR A 59 -12.45 -13.35 -0.65
CA THR A 59 -12.68 -12.52 -1.84
C THR A 59 -11.45 -12.41 -2.74
N GLY A 60 -10.42 -13.23 -2.51
CA GLY A 60 -9.26 -13.32 -3.40
C GLY A 60 -9.67 -13.60 -4.83
N GLY A 61 -9.14 -12.83 -5.79
CA GLY A 61 -9.50 -12.91 -7.20
C GLY A 61 -10.71 -12.09 -7.61
N TYR A 62 -11.41 -11.41 -6.68
CA TYR A 62 -12.47 -10.47 -7.02
C TYR A 62 -11.89 -9.17 -7.58
N SER A 63 -12.66 -8.50 -8.44
CA SER A 63 -12.26 -7.21 -9.05
C SER A 63 -12.50 -6.04 -8.06
N LEU A 64 -11.77 -6.05 -6.95
CA LEU A 64 -11.91 -5.11 -5.84
C LEU A 64 -10.60 -4.37 -5.59
N MET A 65 -10.69 -3.05 -5.37
CA MET A 65 -9.60 -2.30 -4.73
C MET A 65 -9.65 -2.57 -3.23
N GLN A 66 -8.62 -3.25 -2.74
CA GLN A 66 -8.55 -3.67 -1.33
C GLN A 66 -7.66 -2.73 -0.54
N ARG A 67 -8.24 -2.02 0.43
CA ARG A 67 -7.52 -1.17 1.37
C ARG A 67 -7.24 -1.91 2.67
N LEU A 68 -6.09 -1.69 3.29
CA LEU A 68 -5.85 -2.09 4.67
C LEU A 68 -6.83 -1.35 5.61
N CYS A 69 -7.11 -1.95 6.77
CA CYS A 69 -7.84 -1.27 7.83
C CYS A 69 -7.09 -0.03 8.31
N ASP A 70 -7.84 0.91 8.90
CA ASP A 70 -7.34 2.18 9.41
C ASP A 70 -6.10 1.97 10.28
N LYS A 71 -5.06 2.75 9.99
CA LYS A 71 -3.79 2.76 10.70
C LYS A 71 -3.70 3.97 11.61
N HIS A 72 -3.02 3.79 12.73
CA HIS A 72 -2.67 4.90 13.61
C HIS A 72 -1.53 5.74 13.01
N HIS A 73 -1.45 7.00 13.44
CA HIS A 73 -0.35 7.88 13.09
C HIS A 73 0.87 7.60 13.98
N THR A 74 1.42 6.38 13.86
CA THR A 74 2.51 5.85 14.71
C THR A 74 3.55 5.10 13.89
N TRP A 75 4.78 4.99 14.45
CA TRP A 75 5.88 4.27 13.82
C TRP A 75 5.84 2.74 14.05
N ASP A 76 5.00 2.29 14.97
CA ASP A 76 4.86 0.87 15.33
C ASP A 76 4.01 0.08 14.33
N GLU A 77 3.72 -1.19 14.67
CA GLU A 77 2.93 -2.12 13.85
C GLU A 77 1.47 -1.67 13.65
N ARG A 78 0.92 -0.83 14.53
CA ARG A 78 -0.43 -0.27 14.38
C ARG A 78 -0.47 0.86 13.33
N GLY A 79 0.67 1.44 13.04
CA GLY A 79 0.84 2.50 12.05
C GLY A 79 1.68 2.05 10.85
N ILE A 80 2.74 2.82 10.54
CA ILE A 80 3.57 2.64 9.35
C ILE A 80 4.25 1.26 9.31
N GLY A 81 4.64 0.71 10.47
CA GLY A 81 5.27 -0.60 10.59
C GLY A 81 4.40 -1.76 10.11
N GLY A 82 3.07 -1.63 10.20
CA GLY A 82 2.12 -2.65 9.75
C GLY A 82 1.75 -2.58 8.26
N LEU A 83 2.18 -1.53 7.53
CA LEU A 83 1.78 -1.35 6.12
C LEU A 83 2.36 -2.44 5.23
N MET A 84 3.67 -2.61 5.24
CA MET A 84 4.35 -3.53 4.34
C MET A 84 3.93 -4.99 4.56
N PRO A 85 3.93 -5.53 5.79
CA PRO A 85 3.45 -6.89 6.03
C PRO A 85 2.00 -7.09 5.57
N GLY A 86 1.12 -6.11 5.80
CA GLY A 86 -0.27 -6.16 5.38
C GLY A 86 -0.42 -6.18 3.86
N MET A 87 0.28 -5.31 3.13
CA MET A 87 0.25 -5.24 1.68
C MET A 87 0.76 -6.51 1.02
N LEU A 88 1.90 -7.01 1.49
CA LEU A 88 2.48 -8.26 0.98
C LEU A 88 1.55 -9.46 1.22
N LEU A 89 0.87 -9.50 2.36
CA LEU A 89 -0.12 -10.54 2.66
C LEU A 89 -1.33 -10.44 1.73
N GLN A 90 -1.86 -9.25 1.47
CA GLN A 90 -2.97 -9.06 0.54
C GLN A 90 -2.62 -9.57 -0.85
N GLY A 91 -1.46 -9.22 -1.39
CA GLY A 91 -0.99 -9.74 -2.68
C GLY A 91 -0.95 -11.26 -2.72
N LEU A 92 -0.39 -11.91 -1.69
CA LEU A 92 -0.30 -13.38 -1.60
C LEU A 92 -1.66 -14.07 -1.43
N THR A 93 -2.67 -13.36 -0.91
CA THR A 93 -4.03 -13.89 -0.72
C THR A 93 -4.98 -13.58 -1.88
N GLY A 94 -4.45 -13.07 -2.99
CA GLY A 94 -5.19 -12.87 -4.24
C GLY A 94 -5.89 -11.52 -4.34
N HIS A 95 -5.39 -10.49 -3.67
CA HIS A 95 -5.85 -9.11 -3.78
C HIS A 95 -4.79 -8.27 -4.51
N PRO A 96 -4.79 -8.23 -5.84
CA PRO A 96 -3.74 -7.58 -6.62
C PRO A 96 -3.83 -6.05 -6.63
N PHE A 97 -5.02 -5.46 -6.36
CA PHE A 97 -5.29 -4.03 -6.43
C PHE A 97 -5.41 -3.44 -5.04
N ASP A 98 -4.31 -3.38 -4.34
CA ASP A 98 -4.27 -3.05 -2.92
C ASP A 98 -3.86 -1.60 -2.64
N SER A 99 -4.26 -1.12 -1.45
CA SER A 99 -3.97 0.20 -0.91
C SER A 99 -3.45 0.07 0.53
N PRO A 100 -2.35 0.78 0.87
CA PRO A 100 -1.73 0.70 2.19
C PRO A 100 -2.48 1.47 3.29
N ASP A 101 -3.73 1.82 3.09
CA ASP A 101 -4.48 2.80 3.85
C ASP A 101 -4.16 4.25 3.44
N MET A 102 -4.88 5.19 3.99
CA MET A 102 -4.72 6.62 3.73
C MET A 102 -3.40 7.14 4.32
N ILE A 103 -2.68 7.94 3.55
CA ILE A 103 -1.39 8.52 3.95
C ILE A 103 -1.54 9.34 5.22
N GLY A 104 -0.75 9.00 6.21
CA GLY A 104 -0.81 9.53 7.56
C GLY A 104 -1.63 8.68 8.53
N GLY A 105 -2.34 7.68 8.02
CA GLY A 105 -3.23 6.79 8.76
C GLY A 105 -4.71 7.16 8.64
N GLY A 106 -5.58 6.16 8.64
CA GLY A 106 -7.04 6.33 8.58
C GLY A 106 -7.66 6.73 9.92
N GLU A 107 -6.93 6.59 11.03
CA GLU A 107 -7.41 7.01 12.35
C GLU A 107 -7.45 8.55 12.44
N TYR A 108 -8.63 9.10 12.14
CA TYR A 108 -8.83 10.53 11.99
C TYR A 108 -8.60 11.33 13.28
N LEU A 109 -8.68 10.71 14.46
CA LEU A 109 -8.43 11.35 15.74
C LEU A 109 -7.01 11.91 15.83
N SER A 110 -6.03 11.27 15.19
CA SER A 110 -4.64 11.74 15.13
C SER A 110 -4.48 13.13 14.49
N PHE A 111 -5.49 13.59 13.74
CA PHE A 111 -5.44 14.87 13.01
C PHE A 111 -6.32 15.97 13.64
N GLN A 112 -6.95 15.69 14.79
CA GLN A 112 -7.76 16.67 15.51
C GLN A 112 -6.90 17.47 16.49
N GLU A 113 -7.11 18.79 16.56
CA GLU A 113 -6.33 19.71 17.41
C GLU A 113 -6.28 19.34 18.90
N ASN A 114 -7.26 18.60 19.40
CA ASN A 114 -7.38 18.20 20.80
C ASN A 114 -7.26 16.70 21.04
N SER A 115 -6.71 15.94 20.09
CA SER A 115 -6.62 14.48 20.19
C SER A 115 -5.67 13.99 21.29
N GLY A 116 -4.74 14.82 21.74
CA GLY A 116 -3.62 14.41 22.59
C GLY A 116 -2.53 13.64 21.84
N GLU A 117 -2.75 13.32 20.58
CA GLU A 117 -1.73 12.74 19.68
C GLU A 117 -0.96 13.88 19.00
N CYS A 118 0.36 13.70 18.87
CA CYS A 118 1.21 14.69 18.26
C CYS A 118 1.42 14.32 16.79
N PHE A 119 1.02 15.22 15.89
CA PHE A 119 1.26 15.03 14.46
C PHE A 119 2.77 14.95 14.18
N ASP A 120 3.21 13.91 13.47
CA ASP A 120 4.59 13.67 13.07
C ASP A 120 4.74 13.87 11.54
N ALA A 121 5.33 15.01 11.16
CA ALA A 121 5.52 15.36 9.76
C ALA A 121 6.43 14.36 9.01
N GLU A 122 7.47 13.84 9.67
CA GLU A 122 8.34 12.82 9.06
C GLU A 122 7.57 11.53 8.78
N LEU A 123 6.76 11.06 9.71
CA LEU A 123 5.92 9.89 9.53
C LEU A 123 4.98 10.07 8.34
N PHE A 124 4.33 11.22 8.23
CA PHE A 124 3.43 11.51 7.11
C PHE A 124 4.17 11.44 5.75
N VAL A 125 5.38 12.02 5.67
CA VAL A 125 6.24 11.96 4.47
C VAL A 125 6.62 10.51 4.15
N ARG A 126 7.11 9.74 5.13
CA ARG A 126 7.51 8.34 4.91
C ARG A 126 6.33 7.47 4.49
N TYR A 127 5.15 7.72 5.07
CA TYR A 127 3.93 7.06 4.62
C TYR A 127 3.61 7.37 3.16
N CYS A 128 3.75 8.65 2.75
CA CYS A 128 3.57 9.06 1.37
C CYS A 128 4.56 8.36 0.42
N GLU A 129 5.83 8.22 0.84
CA GLU A 129 6.85 7.49 0.07
C GLU A 129 6.48 6.01 -0.13
N ILE A 130 5.97 5.33 0.91
CA ILE A 130 5.50 3.94 0.80
C ILE A 130 4.34 3.86 -0.21
N ALA A 131 3.36 4.74 -0.09
CA ALA A 131 2.17 4.74 -0.94
C ALA A 131 2.45 5.15 -2.40
N ALA A 132 3.55 5.85 -2.66
CA ALA A 132 3.83 6.42 -3.98
C ALA A 132 3.88 5.38 -5.11
N LEU A 133 4.32 4.15 -4.83
CA LEU A 133 4.37 3.06 -5.81
C LEU A 133 3.38 1.92 -5.53
N MET A 134 2.40 2.16 -4.68
CA MET A 134 1.28 1.25 -4.50
C MET A 134 0.23 1.42 -5.61
N PRO A 135 -0.57 0.41 -5.93
CA PRO A 135 -1.65 0.52 -6.92
C PRO A 135 -2.59 1.68 -6.63
N VAL A 136 -3.04 1.80 -5.40
CA VAL A 136 -3.92 2.89 -4.94
C VAL A 136 -3.18 3.77 -3.93
N MET A 137 -3.35 5.08 -4.06
CA MET A 137 -2.76 6.10 -3.19
C MET A 137 -3.84 7.08 -2.76
N GLN A 138 -4.02 7.26 -1.45
CA GLN A 138 -4.98 8.18 -0.85
C GLN A 138 -4.34 9.00 0.26
N PHE A 139 -4.81 10.22 0.45
CA PHE A 139 -4.41 11.07 1.57
C PHE A 139 -5.53 11.13 2.63
N SER A 140 -5.18 10.97 3.91
CA SER A 140 -6.10 11.19 5.02
C SER A 140 -6.43 12.67 5.21
N ALA A 141 -5.44 13.51 4.94
CA ALA A 141 -5.58 14.96 5.02
C ALA A 141 -4.73 15.65 3.94
N ALA A 142 -5.10 16.87 3.59
CA ALA A 142 -4.40 17.66 2.59
C ALA A 142 -2.98 18.04 3.09
N PRO A 143 -1.90 17.58 2.46
CA PRO A 143 -0.54 17.77 2.97
C PRO A 143 -0.14 19.23 3.12
N TRP A 144 -0.62 20.11 2.23
CA TRP A 144 -0.36 21.57 2.31
C TRP A 144 -1.02 22.26 3.51
N ARG A 145 -1.94 21.59 4.22
CA ARG A 145 -2.57 22.09 5.45
C ARG A 145 -1.84 21.68 6.71
N LEU A 146 -1.08 20.58 6.65
CA LEU A 146 -0.44 19.94 7.79
C LEU A 146 1.07 20.16 7.84
N LEU A 147 1.70 20.24 6.67
CA LEU A 147 3.16 20.21 6.57
C LEU A 147 3.75 21.61 6.40
N GLY A 148 4.92 21.80 6.99
CA GLY A 148 5.79 22.92 6.64
C GLY A 148 6.32 22.77 5.20
N LYS A 149 6.89 23.84 4.66
CA LYS A 149 7.34 23.90 3.26
C LYS A 149 8.31 22.77 2.91
N GLU A 150 9.29 22.51 3.76
CA GLU A 150 10.32 21.49 3.51
C GLU A 150 9.72 20.07 3.40
N ASP A 151 8.84 19.69 4.32
CA ASP A 151 8.22 18.36 4.32
C ASP A 151 7.19 18.23 3.20
N TYR A 152 6.50 19.32 2.86
CA TYR A 152 5.63 19.34 1.68
C TYR A 152 6.42 19.14 0.38
N GLU A 153 7.62 19.70 0.24
CA GLU A 153 8.50 19.45 -0.91
C GLU A 153 8.93 17.97 -1.00
N LYS A 154 9.11 17.28 0.11
CA LYS A 154 9.37 15.82 0.14
C LYS A 154 8.15 15.01 -0.35
N VAL A 155 6.94 15.42 0.04
CA VAL A 155 5.71 14.81 -0.52
C VAL A 155 5.65 15.00 -2.02
N LEU A 156 5.93 16.20 -2.52
CA LEU A 156 5.97 16.46 -3.97
C LEU A 156 7.05 15.62 -4.68
N ALA A 157 8.19 15.38 -4.03
CA ALA A 157 9.23 14.50 -4.55
C ALA A 157 8.72 13.04 -4.67
N ALA A 158 8.02 12.53 -3.67
CA ALA A 158 7.38 11.21 -3.72
C ALA A 158 6.34 11.12 -4.87
N MET A 159 5.56 12.19 -5.08
CA MET A 159 4.63 12.26 -6.22
C MET A 159 5.35 12.22 -7.57
N LYS A 160 6.51 12.87 -7.71
CA LYS A 160 7.35 12.79 -8.92
C LYS A 160 7.90 11.38 -9.15
N VAL A 161 8.24 10.65 -8.08
CA VAL A 161 8.62 9.23 -8.18
C VAL A 161 7.46 8.41 -8.74
N ARG A 162 6.23 8.61 -8.24
CA ARG A 162 5.04 7.96 -8.79
C ARG A 162 4.84 8.29 -10.27
N GLU A 163 4.92 9.56 -10.63
CA GLU A 163 4.77 10.02 -12.02
C GLU A 163 5.81 9.36 -12.95
N LYS A 164 7.07 9.31 -12.52
CA LYS A 164 8.16 8.64 -13.27
C LYS A 164 7.87 7.17 -13.56
N TYR A 165 7.39 6.44 -12.55
CA TYR A 165 7.19 4.98 -12.65
C TYR A 165 5.73 4.59 -12.96
N LEU A 166 4.85 5.57 -13.17
CA LEU A 166 3.44 5.32 -13.50
C LEU A 166 3.26 4.38 -14.71
N PRO A 167 4.03 4.49 -15.82
CA PRO A 167 3.90 3.55 -16.92
C PRO A 167 4.15 2.08 -16.52
N VAL A 168 5.17 1.82 -15.69
CA VAL A 168 5.48 0.47 -15.19
C VAL A 168 4.39 -0.01 -14.25
N LEU A 169 3.89 0.88 -13.39
CA LEU A 169 2.80 0.54 -12.46
C LEU A 169 1.53 0.16 -13.23
N LEU A 170 1.13 0.94 -14.24
CA LEU A 170 -0.05 0.66 -15.06
C LEU A 170 0.09 -0.64 -15.86
N GLU A 171 1.26 -0.90 -16.45
CA GLU A 171 1.55 -2.17 -17.12
C GLU A 171 1.41 -3.36 -16.15
N THR A 172 1.93 -3.22 -14.93
CA THR A 172 1.83 -4.26 -13.90
C THR A 172 0.39 -4.46 -13.43
N VAL A 173 -0.39 -3.38 -13.29
CA VAL A 173 -1.82 -3.44 -12.96
C VAL A 173 -2.61 -4.15 -14.07
N GLN A 174 -2.32 -3.84 -15.33
CA GLN A 174 -2.96 -4.52 -16.46
C GLN A 174 -2.62 -6.01 -16.48
N TYR A 175 -1.35 -6.37 -16.24
CA TYR A 175 -0.93 -7.76 -16.14
C TYR A 175 -1.62 -8.48 -14.96
N ALA A 176 -1.75 -7.80 -13.81
CA ALA A 176 -2.47 -8.33 -12.65
C ALA A 176 -3.95 -8.58 -12.95
N TYR A 177 -4.59 -7.68 -13.71
CA TYR A 177 -5.98 -7.85 -14.14
C TYR A 177 -6.17 -9.10 -15.04
N GLU A 178 -5.22 -9.38 -15.92
CA GLU A 178 -5.29 -10.49 -16.85
C GLU A 178 -4.94 -11.84 -16.22
N THR A 179 -4.08 -11.84 -15.19
CA THR A 179 -3.48 -13.09 -14.66
C THR A 179 -3.83 -13.38 -13.21
N GLY A 180 -4.28 -12.39 -12.43
CA GLY A 180 -4.43 -12.49 -10.98
C GLY A 180 -3.13 -12.35 -10.20
N GLU A 181 -2.00 -12.13 -10.87
CA GLU A 181 -0.69 -11.93 -10.22
C GLU A 181 -0.69 -10.63 -9.41
N PRO A 182 -0.10 -10.59 -8.20
CA PRO A 182 -0.06 -9.36 -7.41
C PRO A 182 0.78 -8.28 -8.08
N VAL A 183 0.36 -7.02 -7.92
CA VAL A 183 1.15 -5.85 -8.33
C VAL A 183 2.31 -5.66 -7.38
N VAL A 184 2.02 -5.65 -6.07
CA VAL A 184 3.00 -5.57 -4.99
C VAL A 184 3.39 -6.98 -4.59
N ARG A 185 4.66 -7.35 -4.81
CA ARG A 185 5.12 -8.73 -4.65
C ARG A 185 6.14 -8.85 -3.53
N HIS A 186 6.00 -9.91 -2.74
CA HIS A 186 7.00 -10.29 -1.76
C HIS A 186 8.31 -10.70 -2.46
N MET A 187 9.45 -10.40 -1.83
CA MET A 187 10.77 -10.66 -2.43
C MET A 187 10.98 -12.14 -2.78
N GLU A 188 10.62 -13.05 -1.87
CA GLU A 188 10.73 -14.51 -2.11
C GLU A 188 9.80 -15.01 -3.22
N TYR A 189 8.66 -14.31 -3.45
CA TYR A 189 7.75 -14.63 -4.55
C TYR A 189 8.42 -14.44 -5.91
N VAL A 190 9.20 -13.36 -6.06
CA VAL A 190 9.89 -13.03 -7.32
C VAL A 190 11.27 -13.72 -7.43
N PHE A 191 11.94 -13.92 -6.31
CA PHE A 191 13.29 -14.49 -6.22
C PHE A 191 13.36 -15.70 -5.29
N PRO A 192 12.66 -16.80 -5.62
CA PRO A 192 12.57 -17.95 -4.73
C PRO A 192 13.93 -18.58 -4.46
N GLY A 193 14.14 -18.99 -3.21
CA GLY A 193 15.36 -19.69 -2.78
C GLY A 193 16.60 -18.79 -2.66
N GLN A 194 16.41 -17.45 -2.56
CA GLN A 194 17.50 -16.52 -2.30
C GLN A 194 17.59 -16.05 -0.83
N GLY A 195 16.83 -16.69 0.06
CA GLY A 195 16.85 -16.39 1.50
C GLY A 195 16.10 -15.12 1.87
N MET A 196 15.04 -14.80 1.13
CA MET A 196 14.26 -13.56 1.29
C MET A 196 12.90 -13.77 1.96
N GLU A 197 12.65 -14.94 2.54
CA GLU A 197 11.36 -15.34 3.12
C GLU A 197 10.90 -14.42 4.26
N LYS A 198 11.86 -13.78 4.94
CA LYS A 198 11.61 -12.88 6.07
C LYS A 198 11.70 -11.39 5.70
N THR A 199 11.91 -11.08 4.43
CA THR A 199 12.09 -9.70 3.96
C THR A 199 10.74 -9.01 3.82
N MET A 200 10.33 -8.28 4.86
CA MET A 200 9.01 -7.64 4.97
C MET A 200 9.07 -6.10 4.91
N ASN A 201 10.23 -5.53 4.61
CA ASN A 201 10.46 -4.09 4.63
C ASN A 201 10.85 -3.50 3.27
N GLN A 202 10.74 -4.30 2.22
CA GLN A 202 10.91 -3.95 0.81
C GLN A 202 10.03 -4.85 -0.04
N PHE A 203 9.76 -4.46 -1.28
CA PHE A 203 8.86 -5.18 -2.18
C PHE A 203 9.26 -4.99 -3.64
N MET A 204 8.66 -5.83 -4.49
CA MET A 204 8.73 -5.65 -5.93
C MET A 204 7.42 -5.06 -6.47
N ILE A 205 7.52 -4.19 -7.48
CA ILE A 205 6.41 -3.89 -8.40
C ILE A 205 6.59 -4.79 -9.62
N GLY A 206 5.68 -5.76 -9.74
CA GLY A 206 5.86 -6.83 -10.69
C GLY A 206 7.20 -7.55 -10.47
N ASP A 207 7.98 -7.67 -11.54
CA ASP A 207 9.33 -8.23 -11.54
C ASP A 207 10.41 -7.21 -11.92
N LYS A 208 10.04 -5.93 -12.12
CA LYS A 208 10.89 -4.88 -12.69
C LYS A 208 11.50 -3.93 -11.65
N LEU A 209 10.72 -3.50 -10.64
CA LEU A 209 11.16 -2.49 -9.68
C LEU A 209 11.24 -3.07 -8.26
N LEU A 210 12.41 -2.96 -7.64
CA LEU A 210 12.56 -3.15 -6.20
C LEU A 210 12.37 -1.81 -5.51
N VAL A 211 11.44 -1.78 -4.55
CA VAL A 211 11.09 -0.59 -3.77
C VAL A 211 11.44 -0.82 -2.32
N ALA A 212 12.24 0.09 -1.77
CA ALA A 212 12.77 -0.02 -0.43
C ALA A 212 12.53 1.27 0.37
N PRO A 213 11.32 1.43 1.00
CA PRO A 213 10.97 2.61 1.78
C PRO A 213 11.68 2.66 3.13
N VAL A 214 11.82 3.86 3.68
CA VAL A 214 12.27 4.07 5.06
C VAL A 214 11.06 3.96 5.99
N MET A 215 11.16 3.08 6.98
CA MET A 215 10.07 2.79 7.94
C MET A 215 10.47 3.09 9.39
N GLN A 216 11.55 3.84 9.59
CA GLN A 216 12.07 4.22 10.91
C GLN A 216 12.36 5.72 10.95
N LYS A 217 12.04 6.35 12.08
CA LYS A 217 12.24 7.79 12.28
C LYS A 217 13.70 8.16 12.30
N GLY A 218 14.04 9.29 11.64
CA GLY A 218 15.37 9.89 11.67
C GLY A 218 16.45 9.13 10.91
N VAL A 219 16.09 8.12 10.12
CA VAL A 219 17.02 7.28 9.37
C VAL A 219 17.26 7.87 7.97
N THR A 220 18.54 8.02 7.62
CA THR A 220 18.99 8.55 6.31
C THR A 220 19.66 7.50 5.42
N SER A 221 19.79 6.28 5.91
CA SER A 221 20.26 5.12 5.14
C SER A 221 19.56 3.86 5.62
N ARG A 222 19.47 2.85 4.75
CA ARG A 222 18.89 1.57 5.13
C ARG A 222 19.60 0.39 4.48
N MET A 223 19.49 -0.76 5.13
CA MET A 223 19.92 -2.02 4.54
C MET A 223 18.85 -2.51 3.56
N VAL A 224 19.25 -2.83 2.34
CA VAL A 224 18.41 -3.40 1.28
C VAL A 224 19.00 -4.76 0.92
N GLN A 225 18.22 -5.82 1.07
CA GLN A 225 18.60 -7.14 0.59
C GLN A 225 18.39 -7.18 -0.92
N LEU A 226 19.50 -7.14 -1.66
CA LEU A 226 19.48 -7.02 -3.10
C LEU A 226 19.59 -8.42 -3.75
N PRO A 227 18.55 -8.87 -4.49
CA PRO A 227 18.59 -10.15 -5.17
C PRO A 227 19.75 -10.24 -6.17
N ARG A 228 20.18 -11.45 -6.48
CA ARG A 228 21.22 -11.70 -7.50
C ARG A 228 20.82 -11.08 -8.83
N GLY A 229 21.75 -10.34 -9.43
CA GLY A 229 21.54 -9.71 -10.72
C GLY A 229 22.09 -8.29 -10.80
N MET A 230 21.69 -7.61 -11.85
CA MET A 230 22.09 -6.23 -12.12
C MET A 230 20.94 -5.29 -11.77
N TRP A 231 21.24 -4.24 -11.02
CA TRP A 231 20.25 -3.29 -10.55
C TRP A 231 20.70 -1.85 -10.84
N LYS A 232 19.80 -1.02 -11.30
CA LYS A 232 20.05 0.41 -11.52
C LYS A 232 19.40 1.21 -10.41
N LEU A 233 20.21 1.97 -9.68
CA LEU A 233 19.79 2.97 -8.71
C LEU A 233 20.24 4.35 -9.18
N GLU A 234 19.33 5.19 -9.61
CA GLU A 234 19.61 6.46 -10.27
C GLU A 234 20.57 6.25 -11.49
N ASP A 235 21.78 6.84 -11.44
CA ASP A 235 22.81 6.67 -12.48
C ASP A 235 23.84 5.57 -12.19
N ARG A 236 23.66 4.83 -11.09
CA ARG A 236 24.57 3.78 -10.66
C ARG A 236 24.03 2.40 -11.03
N ILE A 237 24.94 1.54 -11.49
CA ILE A 237 24.67 0.11 -11.69
C ILE A 237 25.30 -0.65 -10.53
N LEU A 238 24.51 -1.49 -9.88
CA LEU A 238 24.91 -2.38 -8.79
C LEU A 238 24.81 -3.83 -9.28
N GLU A 239 25.90 -4.57 -9.13
CA GLU A 239 25.90 -6.03 -9.35
C GLU A 239 25.80 -6.71 -7.98
N SER A 240 24.77 -7.55 -7.80
CA SER A 240 24.52 -8.24 -6.54
C SER A 240 24.62 -9.75 -6.71
N ASN A 241 25.19 -10.40 -5.70
CA ASN A 241 25.19 -11.86 -5.53
C ASN A 241 24.15 -12.33 -4.49
N GLY A 242 23.24 -11.44 -4.04
CA GLY A 242 22.22 -11.74 -3.05
C GLY A 242 22.54 -11.20 -1.65
N GLU A 243 23.50 -10.27 -1.54
CA GLU A 243 23.91 -9.66 -0.28
C GLU A 243 23.08 -8.42 0.09
N GLU A 244 23.19 -7.99 1.35
CA GLU A 244 22.66 -6.73 1.83
C GLU A 244 23.55 -5.55 1.45
N TRP A 245 22.91 -4.46 1.03
CA TRP A 245 23.53 -3.20 0.67
C TRP A 245 23.07 -2.08 1.58
N SER A 246 23.99 -1.32 2.15
CA SER A 246 23.68 -0.07 2.84
C SER A 246 23.51 1.04 1.80
N LEU A 247 22.28 1.53 1.62
CA LEU A 247 21.95 2.57 0.65
C LEU A 247 21.51 3.85 1.35
N ASN A 248 22.00 5.00 0.86
CA ASN A 248 21.57 6.31 1.34
C ASN A 248 20.14 6.59 0.87
N SER A 249 19.29 7.03 1.78
CA SER A 249 17.86 7.34 1.57
C SER A 249 17.49 8.77 1.94
N GLU A 250 18.46 9.68 2.04
CA GLU A 250 18.22 11.11 2.33
C GLU A 250 17.33 11.77 1.29
N LYS A 251 17.42 11.33 0.05
CA LYS A 251 16.62 11.85 -1.07
C LYS A 251 15.20 11.26 -1.14
N GLY A 252 14.82 10.40 -0.19
CA GLY A 252 13.49 9.78 -0.11
C GLY A 252 13.49 8.30 -0.51
N LEU A 253 12.44 7.90 -1.22
CA LEU A 253 12.18 6.51 -1.59
C LEU A 253 13.27 5.91 -2.47
N LEU A 254 13.82 4.77 -2.07
CA LEU A 254 14.74 4.00 -2.89
C LEU A 254 13.97 3.11 -3.87
N VAL A 255 14.24 3.31 -5.16
CA VAL A 255 13.69 2.49 -6.24
C VAL A 255 14.84 1.99 -7.10
N LEU A 256 14.97 0.69 -7.20
CA LEU A 256 15.99 0.03 -8.01
C LEU A 256 15.31 -0.65 -9.21
N GLU A 257 15.78 -0.33 -10.40
CA GLU A 257 15.30 -0.95 -11.64
C GLU A 257 16.12 -2.22 -11.93
N LYS A 258 15.44 -3.35 -12.14
CA LYS A 258 16.11 -4.59 -12.56
C LYS A 258 16.58 -4.44 -14.00
N ILE A 259 17.85 -4.77 -14.25
CA ILE A 259 18.41 -4.80 -15.60
C ILE A 259 18.31 -6.24 -16.11
N GLU A 260 17.55 -6.42 -17.16
CA GLU A 260 17.52 -7.70 -17.90
C GLU A 260 18.80 -7.85 -18.72
N LYS A 261 19.34 -9.07 -18.74
CA LYS A 261 20.53 -9.39 -19.55
C LYS A 261 20.17 -9.61 -21.00
#